data_cd0afb50be300ee46a26af4cc6d50797
#
_entry.id   cd0afb50be300ee46a26af4cc6d50797
#
_cell.length_a   1.000
_cell.length_b   1.000
_cell.length_c   1.000
_cell.angle_alpha   90.00
_cell.angle_beta   90.00
_cell.angle_gamma   90.00
#
_symmetry.space_group_name_H-M   'P 1'
#
loop_
_entity.id
_entity.type
_entity.pdbx_description
1 polymer ?
#
loop_
_entity_poly.entity_id
_entity_poly.type
_entity_poly.pdbx_seq_one_letter_code
_entity_poly.pdbx_strand_id
1 'polypeptide(L)'
;MPILKGKGDLLRGARVYLSGPMDFVASRVTEKQSGWRNRVSQFLQTMGVTVFDPWFKPEVRGLHEYGREDVKSGDRIRKRWTYAGGKRGAQARAWCARQFWETLHIDLRMVDTSDFSISYCPTNIYSVGTPHEIIMATLQHKPVLFVSPPIVFPALHELRAHLADDLAGQELLARLEREIPIKENPGGVPSLWYIPLVGGENFFDGFGFAAYRKRFGWGEDIPIDRHERRFPPKRPLLPFLERLNQRLPKKWDSKLDRFVPDDDWLLWDFRAQEVRGKHVESVRK
;
A
#
# COMPACT_ATOMS: atom_id res chain seq x y z
N MET A 1 -15.99 18.33 15.93
CA MET A 1 -17.18 17.96 15.12
C MET A 1 -18.12 17.18 16.04
N PRO A 2 -19.41 17.51 16.11
CA PRO A 2 -20.34 16.73 16.90
C PRO A 2 -20.44 15.31 16.31
N ILE A 3 -20.23 14.31 17.15
CA ILE A 3 -20.43 12.91 16.78
C ILE A 3 -21.94 12.73 16.55
N LEU A 4 -22.33 12.50 15.30
CA LEU A 4 -23.70 12.18 14.97
C LEU A 4 -24.04 10.84 15.61
N LYS A 5 -24.97 10.82 16.56
CA LYS A 5 -25.49 9.61 17.18
C LYS A 5 -25.83 8.58 16.10
N GLY A 6 -25.27 7.37 16.23
CA GLY A 6 -25.55 6.25 15.33
C GLY A 6 -24.61 6.09 14.14
N LYS A 7 -23.58 6.94 13.95
CA LYS A 7 -22.51 6.71 12.98
C LYS A 7 -21.21 6.36 13.71
N GLY A 8 -20.70 5.17 13.43
CA GLY A 8 -19.40 4.74 13.91
C GLY A 8 -18.27 5.55 13.27
N ASP A 9 -17.13 5.57 13.93
CA ASP A 9 -15.88 6.18 13.48
C ASP A 9 -14.73 5.23 13.84
N LEU A 10 -14.84 4.00 13.36
CA LEU A 10 -14.03 2.86 13.79
C LEU A 10 -12.53 3.07 13.48
N LEU A 11 -12.20 3.78 12.41
CA LEU A 11 -10.83 3.97 11.97
C LEU A 11 -10.16 5.23 12.55
N ARG A 12 -10.89 6.07 13.26
CA ARG A 12 -10.31 7.27 13.88
C ARG A 12 -9.19 6.91 14.86
N GLY A 13 -8.02 7.52 14.66
CA GLY A 13 -6.84 7.29 15.48
C GLY A 13 -6.06 6.02 15.15
N ALA A 14 -6.58 5.16 14.27
CA ALA A 14 -5.82 4.02 13.76
C ALA A 14 -4.60 4.48 12.94
N ARG A 15 -3.56 3.64 12.91
CA ARG A 15 -2.33 3.86 12.15
C ARG A 15 -2.25 2.85 11.02
N VAL A 16 -1.97 3.31 9.83
CA VAL A 16 -1.82 2.46 8.65
C VAL A 16 -0.45 2.65 8.00
N TYR A 17 0.14 1.55 7.55
CA TYR A 17 1.33 1.57 6.71
C TYR A 17 0.96 1.30 5.25
N LEU A 18 1.49 2.12 4.32
CA LEU A 18 1.25 2.01 2.89
C LEU A 18 2.41 1.30 2.19
N SER A 19 2.29 -0.02 2.06
CA SER A 19 3.25 -0.91 1.43
C SER A 19 3.05 -0.99 -0.09
N GLY A 20 4.13 -1.02 -0.85
CA GLY A 20 4.05 -1.18 -2.31
C GLY A 20 5.34 -0.82 -3.05
N PRO A 21 5.39 -0.98 -4.38
CA PRO A 21 6.59 -0.71 -5.16
C PRO A 21 7.06 0.74 -5.03
N MET A 22 8.37 0.94 -4.96
CA MET A 22 9.03 2.24 -4.97
C MET A 22 10.21 2.29 -5.95
N ASP A 23 10.89 1.15 -6.15
CA ASP A 23 12.16 1.10 -6.90
C ASP A 23 11.98 0.96 -8.40
N PHE A 24 11.07 0.11 -8.83
CA PHE A 24 10.88 -0.25 -10.24
C PHE A 24 9.62 0.39 -10.84
N VAL A 25 9.18 1.51 -10.29
CA VAL A 25 8.09 2.32 -10.85
C VAL A 25 8.59 3.15 -12.03
N ALA A 26 7.71 3.45 -12.97
CA ALA A 26 8.06 4.20 -14.18
C ALA A 26 8.65 5.59 -13.88
N SER A 27 8.15 6.25 -12.83
CA SER A 27 8.67 7.55 -12.37
C SER A 27 8.51 7.66 -10.86
N ARG A 28 9.63 7.65 -10.13
CA ARG A 28 9.64 7.85 -8.67
C ARG A 28 9.17 9.25 -8.25
N VAL A 29 9.44 10.25 -9.08
CA VAL A 29 8.98 11.63 -8.84
C VAL A 29 7.45 11.70 -8.91
N THR A 30 6.87 11.18 -9.98
CA THR A 30 5.41 11.13 -10.16
C THR A 30 4.75 10.30 -9.08
N GLU A 31 5.33 9.14 -8.73
CA GLU A 31 4.80 8.27 -7.67
C GLU A 31 4.75 8.99 -6.32
N LYS A 32 5.80 9.72 -5.95
CA LYS A 32 5.85 10.50 -4.72
C LYS A 32 4.85 11.65 -4.72
N GLN A 33 4.68 12.35 -5.83
CA GLN A 33 3.86 13.57 -5.90
C GLN A 33 2.37 13.30 -6.08
N SER A 34 2.01 12.32 -6.91
CA SER A 34 0.64 12.05 -7.32
C SER A 34 0.29 10.58 -7.47
N GLY A 35 1.12 9.69 -6.95
CA GLY A 35 0.89 8.25 -6.97
C GLY A 35 -0.27 7.80 -6.07
N TRP A 36 -0.50 6.51 -6.05
CA TRP A 36 -1.60 5.91 -5.30
C TRP A 36 -1.53 6.20 -3.79
N ARG A 37 -0.31 6.23 -3.20
CA ARG A 37 -0.13 6.51 -1.76
C ARG A 37 -0.65 7.87 -1.38
N ASN A 38 -0.37 8.88 -2.18
CA ASN A 38 -0.83 10.24 -1.93
C ASN A 38 -2.37 10.31 -1.84
N ARG A 39 -3.07 9.68 -2.80
CA ARG A 39 -4.54 9.65 -2.83
C ARG A 39 -5.14 8.83 -1.68
N VAL A 40 -4.59 7.66 -1.41
CA VAL A 40 -5.03 6.84 -0.28
C VAL A 40 -4.82 7.59 1.04
N SER A 41 -3.68 8.29 1.20
CA SER A 41 -3.41 9.13 2.37
C SER A 41 -4.46 10.23 2.55
N GLN A 42 -4.77 10.98 1.49
CA GLN A 42 -5.81 12.02 1.53
C GLN A 42 -7.17 11.45 1.98
N PHE A 43 -7.57 10.31 1.43
CA PHE A 43 -8.82 9.65 1.79
C PHE A 43 -8.81 9.22 3.27
N LEU A 44 -7.78 8.54 3.73
CA LEU A 44 -7.67 8.03 5.10
C LEU A 44 -7.61 9.15 6.14
N GLN A 45 -6.94 10.24 5.84
CA GLN A 45 -6.87 11.42 6.72
C GLN A 45 -8.25 12.04 6.98
N THR A 46 -9.18 11.95 6.02
CA THR A 46 -10.57 12.42 6.26
C THR A 46 -11.31 11.60 7.32
N MET A 47 -10.86 10.39 7.60
CA MET A 47 -11.39 9.51 8.64
C MET A 47 -10.56 9.57 9.94
N GLY A 48 -9.60 10.49 10.03
CA GLY A 48 -8.74 10.62 11.21
C GLY A 48 -7.70 9.51 11.37
N VAL A 49 -7.37 8.78 10.30
CA VAL A 49 -6.33 7.75 10.30
C VAL A 49 -4.96 8.41 10.20
N THR A 50 -4.00 7.95 11.00
CA THR A 50 -2.59 8.31 10.85
C THR A 50 -1.94 7.43 9.79
N VAL A 51 -1.38 8.06 8.75
CA VAL A 51 -0.80 7.34 7.62
C VAL A 51 0.72 7.34 7.71
N PHE A 52 1.32 6.16 7.64
CA PHE A 52 2.75 5.96 7.46
C PHE A 52 3.03 5.66 5.99
N ASP A 53 3.55 6.68 5.30
CA ASP A 53 3.97 6.60 3.91
C ASP A 53 5.50 6.59 3.85
N PRO A 54 6.14 5.56 3.26
CA PRO A 54 7.60 5.48 3.16
C PRO A 54 8.24 6.65 2.39
N TRP A 55 7.49 7.37 1.55
CA TRP A 55 7.97 8.61 0.93
C TRP A 55 8.07 9.80 1.89
N PHE A 56 7.30 9.78 2.98
CA PHE A 56 7.19 10.86 3.96
C PHE A 56 7.43 10.34 5.37
N LYS A 57 8.61 9.74 5.57
CA LYS A 57 8.97 9.12 6.84
C LYS A 57 8.93 10.11 8.00
N PRO A 58 8.48 9.68 9.18
CA PRO A 58 8.45 10.52 10.35
C PRO A 58 9.88 10.86 10.82
N GLU A 59 10.01 11.96 11.55
CA GLU A 59 11.25 12.31 12.24
C GLU A 59 11.57 11.26 13.32
N VAL A 60 12.83 10.81 13.37
CA VAL A 60 13.29 9.82 14.32
C VAL A 60 14.35 10.44 15.22
N ARG A 61 14.08 10.51 16.52
CA ARG A 61 15.01 11.02 17.54
C ARG A 61 15.57 12.40 17.21
N GLY A 62 14.77 13.30 16.66
CA GLY A 62 15.21 14.63 16.25
C GLY A 62 16.02 14.67 14.95
N LEU A 63 16.15 13.57 14.22
CA LEU A 63 16.88 13.48 12.97
C LEU A 63 15.91 13.47 11.78
N HIS A 64 15.75 14.61 11.12
CA HIS A 64 14.84 14.77 9.98
C HIS A 64 15.17 13.88 8.79
N GLU A 65 16.45 13.58 8.56
CA GLU A 65 16.92 12.85 7.40
C GLU A 65 17.15 11.35 7.66
N TYR A 66 16.98 10.87 8.89
CA TYR A 66 17.24 9.48 9.23
C TYR A 66 16.27 8.53 8.53
N GLY A 67 16.82 7.61 7.76
CA GLY A 67 16.05 6.63 7.01
C GLY A 67 15.18 7.21 5.89
N ARG A 68 15.27 8.53 5.63
CA ARG A 68 14.49 9.19 4.60
C ARG A 68 14.96 8.74 3.22
N GLU A 69 14.05 8.15 2.47
CA GLU A 69 14.30 7.77 1.09
C GLU A 69 13.85 8.88 0.14
N ASP A 70 14.77 9.44 -0.62
CA ASP A 70 14.47 10.30 -1.75
C ASP A 70 14.98 9.70 -3.07
N VAL A 71 14.59 10.29 -4.19
CA VAL A 71 15.00 9.82 -5.51
C VAL A 71 16.52 9.88 -5.67
N LYS A 72 17.16 10.95 -5.18
CA LYS A 72 18.61 11.17 -5.33
C LYS A 72 19.43 10.23 -4.45
N SER A 73 19.01 9.96 -3.23
CA SER A 73 19.71 9.05 -2.32
C SER A 73 19.71 7.62 -2.85
N GLY A 74 18.56 7.13 -3.30
CA GLY A 74 18.45 5.81 -3.92
C GLY A 74 19.33 5.65 -5.15
N ASP A 75 19.35 6.63 -6.05
CA ASP A 75 20.20 6.62 -7.25
C ASP A 75 21.70 6.65 -6.90
N ARG A 76 22.08 7.41 -5.87
CA ARG A 76 23.47 7.44 -5.39
C ARG A 76 23.93 6.08 -4.88
N ILE A 77 23.08 5.37 -4.14
CA ILE A 77 23.37 4.03 -3.62
C ILE A 77 23.55 3.06 -4.79
N ARG A 78 22.60 3.04 -5.76
CA ARG A 78 22.67 2.16 -6.93
C ARG A 78 23.92 2.40 -7.79
N LYS A 79 24.28 3.64 -8.07
CA LYS A 79 25.48 4.00 -8.84
C LYS A 79 26.79 3.55 -8.18
N ARG A 80 26.80 3.41 -6.85
CA ARG A 80 27.99 2.97 -6.10
C ARG A 80 28.07 1.46 -5.95
N TRP A 81 27.00 0.73 -6.21
CA TRP A 81 26.99 -0.72 -6.16
C TRP A 81 27.95 -1.32 -7.19
N THR A 82 28.71 -2.35 -6.82
CA THR A 82 29.62 -3.05 -7.72
C THR A 82 29.85 -4.50 -7.30
N TYR A 83 30.04 -5.38 -8.27
CA TYR A 83 30.48 -6.75 -8.08
C TYR A 83 32.02 -6.91 -8.10
N ALA A 84 32.77 -5.82 -8.26
CA ALA A 84 34.23 -5.87 -8.26
C ALA A 84 34.74 -6.58 -6.99
N GLY A 85 35.77 -7.40 -7.16
CA GLY A 85 36.45 -8.11 -6.08
C GLY A 85 37.35 -7.21 -5.23
N GLY A 86 38.05 -7.82 -4.26
CA GLY A 86 39.02 -7.16 -3.41
C GLY A 86 38.43 -6.15 -2.42
N LYS A 87 39.32 -5.44 -1.73
CA LYS A 87 38.97 -4.52 -0.63
C LYS A 87 38.08 -3.38 -1.06
N ARG A 88 38.33 -2.77 -2.24
CA ARG A 88 37.52 -1.64 -2.76
C ARG A 88 36.08 -2.04 -3.03
N GLY A 89 35.85 -3.19 -3.68
CA GLY A 89 34.51 -3.70 -3.96
C GLY A 89 33.76 -4.04 -2.69
N ALA A 90 34.41 -4.69 -1.73
CA ALA A 90 33.83 -4.98 -0.42
C ALA A 90 33.42 -3.72 0.36
N GLN A 91 34.27 -2.68 0.34
CA GLN A 91 33.98 -1.39 0.97
C GLN A 91 32.79 -0.69 0.31
N ALA A 92 32.68 -0.73 -1.04
CA ALA A 92 31.55 -0.14 -1.75
C ALA A 92 30.23 -0.82 -1.36
N ARG A 93 30.18 -2.15 -1.36
CA ARG A 93 29.01 -2.93 -0.93
C ARG A 93 28.62 -2.68 0.55
N ALA A 94 29.60 -2.67 1.44
CA ALA A 94 29.38 -2.38 2.86
C ALA A 94 28.84 -0.95 3.08
N TRP A 95 29.31 0.00 2.27
CA TRP A 95 28.78 1.37 2.30
C TRP A 95 27.31 1.39 1.84
N CYS A 96 26.97 0.76 0.71
CA CYS A 96 25.58 0.66 0.23
C CYS A 96 24.66 0.04 1.29
N ALA A 97 25.09 -1.07 1.91
CA ALA A 97 24.33 -1.73 2.96
C ALA A 97 24.06 -0.80 4.16
N ARG A 98 25.07 -0.07 4.63
CA ARG A 98 24.89 0.90 5.73
C ARG A 98 23.95 2.03 5.35
N GLN A 99 24.05 2.57 4.13
CA GLN A 99 23.18 3.67 3.70
C GLN A 99 21.72 3.22 3.57
N PHE A 100 21.47 2.00 3.14
CA PHE A 100 20.11 1.49 3.00
C PHE A 100 19.53 0.90 4.29
N TRP A 101 20.40 0.53 5.25
CA TRP A 101 19.95 -0.03 6.54
C TRP A 101 19.00 0.90 7.30
N GLU A 102 19.27 2.19 7.30
CA GLU A 102 18.42 3.19 7.95
C GLU A 102 17.02 3.25 7.33
N THR A 103 16.95 3.21 5.99
CA THR A 103 15.69 3.14 5.25
C THR A 103 14.89 1.90 5.62
N LEU A 104 15.53 0.72 5.51
CA LEU A 104 14.91 -0.55 5.87
C LEU A 104 14.42 -0.57 7.31
N HIS A 105 15.25 -0.10 8.25
CA HIS A 105 14.92 -0.07 9.68
C HIS A 105 13.68 0.79 9.95
N ILE A 106 13.58 1.98 9.34
CA ILE A 106 12.41 2.85 9.55
C ILE A 106 11.17 2.26 8.91
N ASP A 107 11.25 1.67 7.71
CA ASP A 107 10.10 1.03 7.07
C ASP A 107 9.54 -0.11 7.93
N LEU A 108 10.40 -1.00 8.42
CA LEU A 108 9.97 -2.08 9.29
C LEU A 108 9.42 -1.57 10.63
N ARG A 109 9.98 -0.47 11.19
CA ARG A 109 9.42 0.15 12.39
C ARG A 109 8.05 0.79 12.14
N MET A 110 7.80 1.37 10.96
CA MET A 110 6.47 1.86 10.59
C MET A 110 5.46 0.71 10.47
N VAL A 111 5.85 -0.44 9.90
CA VAL A 111 5.00 -1.65 9.91
C VAL A 111 4.73 -2.10 11.35
N ASP A 112 5.78 -2.19 12.18
CA ASP A 112 5.70 -2.60 13.58
C ASP A 112 4.75 -1.72 14.42
N THR A 113 4.74 -0.42 14.17
CA THR A 113 3.91 0.53 14.90
C THR A 113 2.54 0.78 14.28
N SER A 114 2.25 0.26 13.10
CA SER A 114 0.93 0.36 12.46
C SER A 114 -0.06 -0.65 13.04
N ASP A 115 -1.35 -0.39 12.87
CA ASP A 115 -2.43 -1.26 13.31
C ASP A 115 -2.91 -2.17 12.19
N PHE A 116 -2.75 -1.73 10.96
CA PHE A 116 -2.96 -2.50 9.74
C PHE A 116 -2.09 -1.97 8.61
N SER A 117 -2.00 -2.70 7.52
CA SER A 117 -1.31 -2.25 6.31
C SER A 117 -2.21 -2.30 5.09
N ILE A 118 -1.95 -1.40 4.13
CA ILE A 118 -2.50 -1.46 2.79
C ILE A 118 -1.35 -1.78 1.86
N SER A 119 -1.40 -2.93 1.20
CA SER A 119 -0.33 -3.44 0.35
C SER A 119 -0.77 -3.43 -1.12
N TYR A 120 -0.22 -2.52 -1.91
CA TYR A 120 -0.46 -2.44 -3.35
C TYR A 120 0.56 -3.28 -4.11
N CYS A 121 0.10 -4.34 -4.74
CA CYS A 121 0.93 -5.35 -5.40
C CYS A 121 0.50 -5.61 -6.84
N PRO A 122 0.72 -4.66 -7.76
CA PRO A 122 0.49 -4.89 -9.19
C PRO A 122 1.47 -5.94 -9.71
N THR A 123 1.00 -6.87 -10.54
CA THR A 123 1.82 -8.01 -10.99
C THR A 123 2.85 -7.67 -12.08
N ASN A 124 2.82 -6.45 -12.59
CA ASN A 124 3.74 -5.94 -13.62
C ASN A 124 4.88 -5.07 -13.06
N ILE A 125 4.92 -4.85 -11.76
CA ILE A 125 5.96 -4.06 -11.11
C ILE A 125 6.66 -4.91 -10.05
N TYR A 126 7.96 -5.07 -10.19
CA TYR A 126 8.78 -5.78 -9.22
C TYR A 126 8.88 -4.99 -7.91
N SER A 127 8.68 -5.66 -6.80
CA SER A 127 8.86 -5.08 -5.46
C SER A 127 9.48 -6.11 -4.52
N VAL A 128 10.54 -5.73 -3.84
CA VAL A 128 11.25 -6.59 -2.87
C VAL A 128 10.83 -6.24 -1.44
N GLY A 129 10.68 -4.96 -1.12
CA GLY A 129 10.31 -4.50 0.22
C GLY A 129 8.92 -4.97 0.64
N THR A 130 7.96 -4.87 -0.25
CA THR A 130 6.55 -5.20 0.02
C THR A 130 6.33 -6.62 0.57
N PRO A 131 6.95 -7.70 0.05
CA PRO A 131 6.85 -9.03 0.65
C PRO A 131 7.34 -9.09 2.10
N HIS A 132 8.45 -8.42 2.43
CA HIS A 132 8.96 -8.39 3.81
C HIS A 132 7.96 -7.70 4.76
N GLU A 133 7.38 -6.60 4.32
CA GLU A 133 6.41 -5.82 5.06
C GLU A 133 5.10 -6.61 5.30
N ILE A 134 4.62 -7.32 4.28
CA ILE A 134 3.45 -8.21 4.38
C ILE A 134 3.71 -9.34 5.37
N ILE A 135 4.85 -10.03 5.24
CA ILE A 135 5.21 -11.14 6.15
C ILE A 135 5.30 -10.63 7.58
N MET A 136 5.96 -9.48 7.80
CA MET A 136 6.10 -8.90 9.13
C MET A 136 4.74 -8.53 9.74
N ALA A 137 3.86 -7.88 8.97
CA ALA A 137 2.50 -7.56 9.42
C ALA A 137 1.70 -8.83 9.77
N THR A 138 1.77 -9.85 8.91
CA THR A 138 1.07 -11.13 9.12
C THR A 138 1.56 -11.87 10.36
N LEU A 139 2.88 -11.92 10.60
CA LEU A 139 3.45 -12.54 11.80
C LEU A 139 3.04 -11.81 13.09
N GLN A 140 2.71 -10.53 12.99
CA GLN A 140 2.19 -9.72 14.10
C GLN A 140 0.65 -9.75 14.17
N HIS A 141 -0.01 -10.61 13.42
CA HIS A 141 -1.48 -10.72 13.35
C HIS A 141 -2.20 -9.42 12.96
N LYS A 142 -1.52 -8.54 12.22
CA LYS A 142 -2.11 -7.30 11.74
C LYS A 142 -2.84 -7.54 10.42
N PRO A 143 -4.02 -6.91 10.22
CA PRO A 143 -4.71 -6.98 8.94
C PRO A 143 -3.86 -6.41 7.81
N VAL A 144 -3.73 -7.16 6.72
CA VAL A 144 -3.13 -6.72 5.46
C VAL A 144 -4.24 -6.58 4.43
N LEU A 145 -4.55 -5.35 4.02
CA LEU A 145 -5.51 -5.07 2.97
C LEU A 145 -4.76 -5.07 1.64
N PHE A 146 -4.89 -6.15 0.90
CA PHE A 146 -4.08 -6.44 -0.28
C PHE A 146 -4.79 -5.98 -1.55
N VAL A 147 -4.15 -5.09 -2.32
CA VAL A 147 -4.68 -4.57 -3.58
C VAL A 147 -3.87 -5.11 -4.75
N SER A 148 -4.51 -5.95 -5.58
CA SER A 148 -3.96 -6.51 -6.81
C SER A 148 -4.84 -6.09 -7.99
N PRO A 149 -4.50 -4.99 -8.69
CA PRO A 149 -5.35 -4.52 -9.79
C PRO A 149 -5.21 -5.41 -11.03
N PRO A 150 -6.23 -5.45 -11.88
CA PRO A 150 -6.10 -5.97 -13.23
C PRO A 150 -4.98 -5.26 -13.99
N ILE A 151 -4.17 -6.01 -14.72
CA ILE A 151 -3.07 -5.49 -15.55
C ILE A 151 -3.31 -5.86 -16.99
N VAL A 152 -3.42 -4.86 -17.86
CA VAL A 152 -3.52 -5.00 -19.32
C VAL A 152 -2.62 -3.96 -19.98
N PHE A 153 -2.14 -4.26 -21.18
CA PHE A 153 -1.25 -3.40 -21.96
C PHE A 153 -1.89 -2.99 -23.30
N PRO A 154 -2.86 -2.03 -23.30
CA PRO A 154 -3.54 -1.62 -24.53
C PRO A 154 -2.58 -1.16 -25.63
N ALA A 155 -1.52 -0.41 -25.26
CA ALA A 155 -0.51 0.04 -26.22
C ALA A 155 0.24 -1.14 -26.88
N LEU A 156 0.44 -2.25 -26.17
CA LEU A 156 1.04 -3.46 -26.74
C LEU A 156 0.12 -4.11 -27.78
N HIS A 157 -1.19 -4.15 -27.48
CA HIS A 157 -2.18 -4.64 -28.47
C HIS A 157 -2.25 -3.75 -29.70
N GLU A 158 -2.22 -2.43 -29.51
CA GLU A 158 -2.18 -1.47 -30.63
C GLU A 158 -0.91 -1.61 -31.44
N LEU A 159 0.25 -1.80 -30.81
CA LEU A 159 1.52 -2.02 -31.47
C LEU A 159 1.50 -3.32 -32.29
N ARG A 160 1.00 -4.43 -31.73
CA ARG A 160 0.85 -5.70 -32.48
C ARG A 160 -0.04 -5.54 -33.70
N ALA A 161 -1.15 -4.81 -33.57
CA ALA A 161 -2.03 -4.55 -34.72
C ALA A 161 -1.34 -3.69 -35.79
N HIS A 162 -0.54 -2.70 -35.38
CA HIS A 162 0.23 -1.84 -36.30
C HIS A 162 1.31 -2.60 -37.08
N LEU A 163 1.91 -3.61 -36.46
CA LEU A 163 2.95 -4.44 -37.05
C LEU A 163 2.41 -5.70 -37.77
N ALA A 164 1.09 -5.82 -37.96
CA ALA A 164 0.48 -7.03 -38.50
C ALA A 164 1.05 -7.45 -39.86
N ASP A 165 1.42 -6.50 -40.72
CA ASP A 165 1.98 -6.71 -42.05
C ASP A 165 3.50 -6.49 -42.11
N ASP A 166 4.18 -6.23 -40.98
CA ASP A 166 5.62 -6.02 -40.88
C ASP A 166 6.31 -7.19 -40.18
N LEU A 167 6.82 -8.16 -40.94
CA LEU A 167 7.49 -9.35 -40.41
C LEU A 167 8.71 -9.01 -39.55
N ALA A 168 9.51 -8.01 -39.94
CA ALA A 168 10.71 -7.61 -39.18
C ALA A 168 10.32 -6.95 -37.86
N GLY A 169 9.27 -6.13 -37.88
CA GLY A 169 8.70 -5.53 -36.67
C GLY A 169 8.11 -6.56 -35.71
N GLN A 170 7.42 -7.57 -36.24
CA GLN A 170 6.89 -8.68 -35.44
C GLN A 170 8.01 -9.51 -34.78
N GLU A 171 9.08 -9.83 -35.51
CA GLU A 171 10.24 -10.53 -34.94
C GLU A 171 10.91 -9.72 -33.83
N LEU A 172 11.08 -8.41 -34.02
CA LEU A 172 11.64 -7.52 -33.01
C LEU A 172 10.76 -7.46 -31.77
N LEU A 173 9.44 -7.33 -31.94
CA LEU A 173 8.48 -7.33 -30.83
C LEU A 173 8.51 -8.65 -30.07
N ALA A 174 8.50 -9.78 -30.78
CA ALA A 174 8.59 -11.10 -30.16
C ALA A 174 9.91 -11.32 -29.39
N ARG A 175 11.03 -10.73 -29.88
CA ARG A 175 12.28 -10.73 -29.15
C ARG A 175 12.18 -9.87 -27.90
N LEU A 176 11.63 -8.66 -27.98
CA LEU A 176 11.42 -7.77 -26.84
C LEU A 176 10.56 -8.44 -25.75
N GLU A 177 9.49 -9.13 -26.11
CA GLU A 177 8.62 -9.85 -25.17
C GLU A 177 9.31 -11.04 -24.49
N ARG A 178 10.34 -11.64 -25.13
CA ARG A 178 11.19 -12.64 -24.49
C ARG A 178 12.22 -12.05 -23.54
N GLU A 179 12.78 -10.89 -23.88
CA GLU A 179 13.77 -10.19 -23.06
C GLU A 179 13.14 -9.49 -21.87
N ILE A 180 11.92 -8.97 -22.05
CA ILE A 180 11.14 -8.31 -21.00
C ILE A 180 9.86 -9.12 -20.80
N PRO A 181 9.70 -9.88 -19.72
CA PRO A 181 8.53 -10.72 -19.50
C PRO A 181 7.28 -9.86 -19.28
N ILE A 182 6.64 -9.46 -20.38
CA ILE A 182 5.41 -8.68 -20.39
C ILE A 182 4.23 -9.65 -20.26
N LYS A 183 3.69 -9.77 -19.06
CA LYS A 183 2.54 -10.66 -18.80
C LYS A 183 1.36 -9.85 -18.29
N GLU A 184 0.27 -9.92 -19.03
CA GLU A 184 -1.01 -9.38 -18.60
C GLU A 184 -1.64 -10.22 -17.48
N ASN A 185 -2.40 -9.56 -16.64
CA ASN A 185 -3.20 -10.16 -15.58
C ASN A 185 -4.58 -9.48 -15.54
N PRO A 186 -5.42 -9.68 -16.55
CA PRO A 186 -6.71 -8.98 -16.67
C PRO A 186 -7.68 -9.31 -15.53
N GLY A 187 -7.45 -10.42 -14.82
CA GLY A 187 -8.24 -10.81 -13.66
C GLY A 187 -7.77 -10.18 -12.34
N GLY A 188 -6.63 -9.50 -12.32
CA GLY A 188 -6.04 -8.99 -11.07
C GLY A 188 -5.70 -10.10 -10.07
N VAL A 189 -5.41 -11.32 -10.54
CA VAL A 189 -5.13 -12.46 -9.67
C VAL A 189 -3.82 -12.21 -8.92
N PRO A 190 -3.82 -12.20 -7.59
CA PRO A 190 -2.60 -12.02 -6.83
C PRO A 190 -1.66 -13.21 -7.01
N SER A 191 -0.36 -13.01 -6.75
CA SER A 191 0.58 -14.12 -6.67
C SER A 191 0.09 -15.15 -5.64
N LEU A 192 0.18 -16.44 -5.98
CA LEU A 192 -0.24 -17.54 -5.12
C LEU A 192 0.44 -17.53 -3.74
N TRP A 193 1.62 -16.94 -3.64
CA TRP A 193 2.35 -16.79 -2.38
C TRP A 193 1.66 -15.89 -1.36
N TYR A 194 0.83 -14.95 -1.81
CA TYR A 194 0.12 -14.05 -0.89
C TYR A 194 -1.20 -14.62 -0.39
N ILE A 195 -1.80 -15.57 -1.12
CA ILE A 195 -3.12 -16.11 -0.77
C ILE A 195 -3.16 -16.71 0.65
N PRO A 196 -2.19 -17.56 1.07
CA PRO A 196 -2.19 -18.09 2.42
C PRO A 196 -1.75 -17.09 3.49
N LEU A 197 -1.04 -16.01 3.13
CA LEU A 197 -0.59 -14.99 4.07
C LEU A 197 -1.66 -13.97 4.40
N VAL A 198 -2.51 -13.66 3.42
CA VAL A 198 -3.56 -12.64 3.53
C VAL A 198 -4.91 -13.34 3.56
N GLY A 199 -5.72 -13.08 4.56
CA GLY A 199 -7.07 -13.68 4.65
C GLY A 199 -7.93 -13.31 3.45
N GLY A 200 -8.73 -14.26 2.93
CA GLY A 200 -9.48 -14.12 1.68
C GLY A 200 -10.39 -12.89 1.59
N GLU A 201 -10.88 -12.40 2.72
CA GLU A 201 -11.71 -11.19 2.78
C GLU A 201 -10.92 -9.88 2.61
N ASN A 202 -9.60 -9.94 2.64
CA ASN A 202 -8.72 -8.77 2.59
C ASN A 202 -8.11 -8.50 1.22
N PHE A 203 -8.57 -9.19 0.17
CA PHE A 203 -8.14 -8.94 -1.22
C PHE A 203 -9.06 -7.96 -1.93
N PHE A 204 -8.47 -7.03 -2.67
CA PHE A 204 -9.13 -5.99 -3.43
C PHE A 204 -8.53 -5.90 -4.83
N ASP A 205 -9.37 -5.68 -5.84
CA ASP A 205 -8.94 -5.60 -7.25
C ASP A 205 -8.71 -4.16 -7.73
N GLY A 206 -8.74 -3.18 -6.80
CA GLY A 206 -8.45 -1.78 -7.05
C GLY A 206 -8.82 -0.90 -5.88
N PHE A 207 -8.46 0.37 -5.97
CA PHE A 207 -8.78 1.35 -4.92
C PHE A 207 -10.20 1.90 -5.05
N GLY A 208 -10.71 2.08 -6.26
CA GLY A 208 -11.98 2.75 -6.52
C GLY A 208 -11.86 4.27 -6.48
N PHE A 209 -10.73 4.83 -6.91
CA PHE A 209 -10.49 6.28 -6.94
C PHE A 209 -11.52 7.04 -7.76
N ALA A 210 -12.05 6.44 -8.82
CA ALA A 210 -13.05 7.04 -9.69
C ALA A 210 -14.30 7.54 -8.93
N ALA A 211 -14.70 6.84 -7.87
CA ALA A 211 -15.85 7.21 -7.04
C ALA A 211 -15.63 8.50 -6.22
N TYR A 212 -14.37 8.87 -6.00
CA TYR A 212 -13.98 9.98 -5.12
C TYR A 212 -13.33 11.17 -5.84
N ARG A 213 -13.19 11.11 -7.16
CA ARG A 213 -12.52 12.14 -7.97
C ARG A 213 -13.04 13.55 -7.71
N LYS A 214 -14.35 13.73 -7.80
CA LYS A 214 -14.99 15.04 -7.59
C LYS A 214 -14.73 15.57 -6.17
N ARG A 215 -14.76 14.68 -5.17
CA ARG A 215 -14.59 15.03 -3.75
C ARG A 215 -13.17 15.52 -3.44
N PHE A 216 -12.15 14.92 -4.07
CA PHE A 216 -10.74 15.17 -3.77
C PHE A 216 -10.01 15.94 -4.88
N GLY A 217 -10.69 16.27 -5.98
CA GLY A 217 -10.05 16.96 -7.09
C GLY A 217 -8.94 16.14 -7.77
N TRP A 218 -9.02 14.81 -7.71
CA TRP A 218 -8.01 13.97 -8.34
C TRP A 218 -8.11 14.07 -9.86
N GLY A 219 -6.96 14.42 -10.50
CA GLY A 219 -6.90 14.68 -11.93
C GLY A 219 -7.19 13.45 -12.80
N GLU A 220 -7.56 13.72 -14.07
CA GLU A 220 -7.93 12.68 -15.03
C GLU A 220 -6.73 11.97 -15.67
N ASP A 221 -5.54 12.57 -15.62
CA ASP A 221 -4.37 12.11 -16.39
C ASP A 221 -3.50 11.06 -15.68
N ILE A 222 -3.92 10.60 -14.51
CA ILE A 222 -3.14 9.63 -13.76
C ILE A 222 -3.42 8.21 -14.28
N PRO A 223 -2.38 7.42 -14.64
CA PRO A 223 -2.53 6.11 -15.29
C PRO A 223 -3.48 5.14 -14.56
N ILE A 224 -3.41 5.11 -13.23
CA ILE A 224 -4.28 4.26 -12.39
C ILE A 224 -5.76 4.59 -12.61
N ASP A 225 -6.11 5.87 -12.75
CA ASP A 225 -7.49 6.28 -12.96
C ASP A 225 -8.01 5.92 -14.35
N ARG A 226 -7.16 6.00 -15.38
CA ARG A 226 -7.52 5.55 -16.74
C ARG A 226 -7.82 4.05 -16.74
N HIS A 227 -7.03 3.28 -16.00
CA HIS A 227 -7.24 1.86 -15.86
C HIS A 227 -8.55 1.55 -15.13
N GLU A 228 -8.81 2.19 -13.99
CA GLU A 228 -10.07 2.03 -13.24
C GLU A 228 -11.30 2.45 -14.04
N ARG A 229 -11.20 3.46 -14.93
CA ARG A 229 -12.29 3.82 -15.85
C ARG A 229 -12.65 2.70 -16.81
N ARG A 230 -11.63 2.03 -17.37
CA ARG A 230 -11.84 0.95 -18.35
C ARG A 230 -12.21 -0.36 -17.67
N PHE A 231 -11.66 -0.60 -16.50
CA PHE A 231 -11.86 -1.80 -15.69
C PHE A 231 -12.21 -1.40 -14.25
N PRO A 232 -13.45 -0.98 -14.01
CA PRO A 232 -13.86 -0.58 -12.67
C PRO A 232 -13.70 -1.75 -11.70
N PRO A 233 -13.11 -1.53 -10.52
CA PRO A 233 -12.89 -2.59 -9.56
C PRO A 233 -14.23 -3.13 -9.05
N LYS A 234 -14.32 -4.46 -8.96
CA LYS A 234 -15.49 -5.18 -8.42
C LYS A 234 -15.51 -5.12 -6.89
N ARG A 235 -14.33 -5.16 -6.29
CA ARG A 235 -14.13 -5.06 -4.84
C ARG A 235 -13.15 -3.93 -4.51
N PRO A 236 -13.59 -2.67 -4.60
CA PRO A 236 -12.73 -1.51 -4.37
C PRO A 236 -12.42 -1.31 -2.88
N LEU A 237 -11.16 -0.96 -2.58
CA LEU A 237 -10.68 -0.77 -1.21
C LEU A 237 -11.31 0.46 -0.53
N LEU A 238 -11.32 1.64 -1.16
CA LEU A 238 -11.77 2.86 -0.49
C LEU A 238 -13.25 2.81 -0.08
N PRO A 239 -14.19 2.34 -0.92
CA PRO A 239 -15.57 2.11 -0.51
C PRO A 239 -15.71 1.06 0.62
N PHE A 240 -14.83 0.06 0.66
CA PHE A 240 -14.81 -0.90 1.76
C PHE A 240 -14.41 -0.21 3.08
N LEU A 241 -13.33 0.60 3.08
CA LEU A 241 -12.86 1.34 4.25
C LEU A 241 -13.91 2.35 4.74
N GLU A 242 -14.61 3.03 3.83
CA GLU A 242 -15.68 3.97 4.20
C GLU A 242 -16.83 3.23 4.92
N ARG A 243 -17.28 2.09 4.39
CA ARG A 243 -18.29 1.25 5.05
C ARG A 243 -17.79 0.67 6.37
N LEU A 244 -16.51 0.27 6.44
CA LEU A 244 -15.89 -0.22 7.67
C LEU A 244 -15.88 0.85 8.75
N ASN A 245 -15.50 2.08 8.39
CA ASN A 245 -15.43 3.21 9.31
C ASN A 245 -16.81 3.58 9.88
N GLN A 246 -17.90 3.31 9.14
CA GLN A 246 -19.27 3.57 9.59
C GLN A 246 -19.79 2.52 10.57
N ARG A 247 -19.07 1.40 10.77
CA ARG A 247 -19.49 0.37 11.70
C ARG A 247 -19.24 0.82 13.13
N LEU A 248 -20.22 0.53 13.99
CA LEU A 248 -20.02 0.61 15.42
C LEU A 248 -19.30 -0.65 15.90
N PRO A 249 -18.36 -0.53 16.84
CA PRO A 249 -17.84 -1.68 17.55
C PRO A 249 -19.02 -2.46 18.18
N LYS A 250 -18.80 -3.75 18.43
CA LYS A 250 -19.80 -4.60 19.05
C LYS A 250 -19.41 -4.87 20.48
N LYS A 251 -20.38 -4.80 21.39
CA LYS A 251 -20.25 -5.26 22.77
C LYS A 251 -21.10 -6.51 22.99
N TRP A 252 -20.65 -7.35 23.92
CA TRP A 252 -21.45 -8.48 24.38
C TRP A 252 -22.57 -7.99 25.26
N ASP A 253 -23.80 -8.35 24.93
CA ASP A 253 -24.97 -8.13 25.75
C ASP A 253 -25.38 -9.44 26.43
N SER A 254 -25.13 -9.54 27.75
CA SER A 254 -25.39 -10.75 28.52
C SER A 254 -26.91 -11.05 28.68
N LYS A 255 -27.75 -10.06 28.49
CA LYS A 255 -29.21 -10.27 28.54
C LYS A 255 -29.75 -10.86 27.24
N LEU A 256 -29.14 -10.50 26.12
CA LEU A 256 -29.54 -10.97 24.80
C LEU A 256 -28.69 -12.14 24.32
N ASP A 257 -27.65 -12.53 25.08
CA ASP A 257 -26.68 -13.57 24.74
C ASP A 257 -26.11 -13.44 23.31
N ARG A 258 -25.76 -12.21 22.91
CA ARG A 258 -25.24 -11.90 21.59
C ARG A 258 -24.44 -10.60 21.56
N PHE A 259 -23.62 -10.43 20.52
CA PHE A 259 -23.00 -9.16 20.23
C PHE A 259 -24.00 -8.15 19.66
N VAL A 260 -24.07 -6.98 20.28
CA VAL A 260 -24.89 -5.84 19.86
C VAL A 260 -24.00 -4.65 19.50
N PRO A 261 -24.44 -3.70 18.65
CA PRO A 261 -23.71 -2.46 18.41
C PRO A 261 -23.42 -1.75 19.73
N ASP A 262 -22.21 -1.23 19.89
CA ASP A 262 -21.79 -0.45 21.05
C ASP A 262 -21.85 1.03 20.75
N ASP A 263 -22.87 1.71 21.22
CA ASP A 263 -23.05 3.15 21.05
C ASP A 263 -22.08 3.97 21.92
N ASP A 264 -21.54 3.33 22.97
CA ASP A 264 -20.55 3.89 23.89
C ASP A 264 -19.14 3.33 23.62
N TRP A 265 -18.85 3.05 22.39
CA TRP A 265 -17.73 2.27 21.94
C TRP A 265 -16.37 2.60 22.60
N LEU A 266 -15.56 1.55 22.72
CA LEU A 266 -14.19 1.61 23.17
C LEU A 266 -13.30 1.80 21.97
N LEU A 267 -12.45 2.80 22.02
CA LEU A 267 -11.39 2.98 21.05
C LEU A 267 -10.05 2.66 21.70
N TRP A 268 -9.27 1.81 21.05
CA TRP A 268 -7.87 1.69 21.41
C TRP A 268 -7.14 2.98 21.07
N ASP A 269 -6.63 3.67 22.07
CA ASP A 269 -5.77 4.83 21.84
C ASP A 269 -4.35 4.35 21.58
N PHE A 270 -3.99 4.31 20.30
CA PHE A 270 -2.66 3.85 19.88
C PHE A 270 -1.53 4.76 20.32
N ARG A 271 -1.78 6.03 20.61
CA ARG A 271 -0.76 6.96 21.10
C ARG A 271 -0.44 6.70 22.57
N ALA A 272 -1.49 6.51 23.36
CA ALA A 272 -1.35 6.20 24.78
C ALA A 272 -1.17 4.69 25.03
N GLN A 273 -1.35 3.84 24.03
CA GLN A 273 -1.38 2.37 24.14
C GLN A 273 -2.35 1.89 25.21
N GLU A 274 -3.48 2.54 25.28
CA GLU A 274 -4.55 2.23 26.24
C GLU A 274 -5.92 2.21 25.55
N VAL A 275 -6.87 1.51 26.15
CA VAL A 275 -8.27 1.52 25.75
C VAL A 275 -8.95 2.75 26.36
N ARG A 276 -9.55 3.58 25.50
CA ARG A 276 -10.38 4.71 25.93
C ARG A 276 -11.85 4.42 25.67
N GLY A 277 -12.68 4.80 26.60
CA GLY A 277 -14.14 4.66 26.52
C GLY A 277 -14.77 4.27 27.83
N LYS A 278 -16.08 4.13 27.84
CA LYS A 278 -16.85 3.90 29.08
C LYS A 278 -16.70 2.48 29.66
N HIS A 279 -16.26 1.51 28.87
CA HIS A 279 -16.18 0.10 29.28
C HIS A 279 -14.76 -0.42 29.50
N VAL A 280 -13.82 0.48 29.85
CA VAL A 280 -12.40 0.11 30.10
C VAL A 280 -12.25 -1.01 31.12
N GLU A 281 -13.06 -1.01 32.17
CA GLU A 281 -13.00 -2.00 33.24
C GLU A 281 -13.45 -3.41 32.80
N SER A 282 -14.34 -3.51 31.82
CA SER A 282 -14.83 -4.80 31.30
C SER A 282 -13.83 -5.49 30.39
N VAL A 283 -12.85 -4.78 29.86
CA VAL A 283 -11.82 -5.31 28.95
C VAL A 283 -10.58 -5.80 29.71
N ARG A 284 -10.40 -5.35 30.97
CA ARG A 284 -9.25 -5.72 31.81
C ARG A 284 -9.51 -6.93 32.73
N LYS A 285 -10.71 -7.44 32.74
CA LYS A 285 -11.08 -8.68 33.44
C LYS A 285 -11.16 -9.84 32.46
#